data_6b86f8021ca8fc805a49f8fc56bef532
#
_entry.id   6b86f8021ca8fc805a49f8fc56bef532
#
_cell.length_a   1.000
_cell.length_b   1.000
_cell.length_c   1.000
_cell.angle_alpha   90.00
_cell.angle_beta   90.00
_cell.angle_gamma   90.00
#
_symmetry.space_group_name_H-M   'P 1'
#
loop_
_entity.id
_entity.type
_entity.pdbx_description
1 polymer ?
#
loop_
_entity_poly.entity_id
_entity_poly.type
_entity_poly.pdbx_seq_one_letter_code
_entity_poly.pdbx_strand_id
1 'polypeptide(L)'
;MAKISKTYIPNLKEKYMCEKHKSFFKKKLIEWKTEIVRSNNEALYKNSLDDNSASADIVDQASSYTDKNVEMKAINRQIKLISKIDQAIKKIENGTYGFCEETGDPIGIKRLIARPVATLCIAAQEKHEKEEKVYADL
;
A
#
# COMPACT_ATOMS: atom_id res chain seq x y z
N MET A 1 -1.51 17.71 -15.13
CA MET A 1 -2.03 17.75 -13.77
C MET A 1 -1.80 19.11 -13.13
N ALA A 2 -2.70 19.51 -12.24
CA ALA A 2 -2.55 20.79 -11.54
C ALA A 2 -1.32 20.80 -10.63
N LYS A 3 -0.60 21.92 -10.60
CA LYS A 3 0.49 22.11 -9.65
C LYS A 3 -0.08 22.37 -8.27
N ILE A 4 0.42 21.68 -7.28
CA ILE A 4 0.01 21.82 -5.89
C ILE A 4 1.19 22.28 -5.04
N SER A 5 0.91 23.05 -3.98
CA SER A 5 1.94 23.45 -3.03
C SER A 5 2.35 22.24 -2.15
N LYS A 6 3.56 22.31 -1.58
CA LYS A 6 4.06 21.25 -0.70
C LYS A 6 3.19 21.06 0.57
N THR A 7 2.49 22.11 0.95
CA THR A 7 1.64 22.15 2.16
C THR A 7 0.16 21.89 1.86
N TYR A 8 -0.18 21.61 0.60
CA TYR A 8 -1.56 21.40 0.21
C TYR A 8 -2.12 20.10 0.81
N ILE A 9 -3.30 20.20 1.41
CA ILE A 9 -4.07 19.08 1.91
C ILE A 9 -5.47 19.15 1.29
N PRO A 10 -5.99 18.07 0.69
CA PRO A 10 -7.34 18.08 0.13
C PRO A 10 -8.38 18.40 1.20
N ASN A 11 -9.34 19.22 0.87
CA ASN A 11 -10.43 19.58 1.78
C ASN A 11 -11.80 19.23 1.19
N LEU A 12 -12.82 19.18 2.05
CA LEU A 12 -14.18 18.81 1.66
C LEU A 12 -14.91 19.94 0.90
N LYS A 13 -14.38 21.16 0.91
CA LYS A 13 -14.97 22.31 0.21
C LYS A 13 -14.71 22.28 -1.29
N GLU A 14 -13.68 21.56 -1.72
CA GLU A 14 -13.34 21.40 -3.13
C GLU A 14 -14.18 20.27 -3.74
N LYS A 15 -14.37 20.33 -5.06
CA LYS A 15 -15.05 19.24 -5.78
C LYS A 15 -14.28 17.93 -5.58
N TYR A 16 -14.99 16.86 -5.21
CA TYR A 16 -14.41 15.53 -5.00
C TYR A 16 -13.68 15.04 -6.24
N MET A 17 -12.45 14.59 -6.05
CA MET A 17 -11.55 14.14 -7.14
C MET A 17 -11.33 15.21 -8.23
N CYS A 18 -11.22 16.47 -7.84
CA CYS A 18 -10.75 17.52 -8.73
C CYS A 18 -9.27 17.30 -9.08
N GLU A 19 -8.77 18.07 -10.05
CA GLU A 19 -7.37 17.97 -10.51
C GLU A 19 -6.37 18.08 -9.34
N LYS A 20 -6.62 18.94 -8.37
CA LYS A 20 -5.76 19.11 -7.19
C LYS A 20 -5.74 17.87 -6.32
N HIS A 21 -6.91 17.23 -6.08
CA HIS A 21 -7.00 15.98 -5.33
C HIS A 21 -6.24 14.86 -6.02
N LYS A 22 -6.43 14.69 -7.31
CA LYS A 22 -5.74 13.69 -8.11
C LYS A 22 -4.22 13.88 -8.06
N SER A 23 -3.74 15.12 -8.20
CA SER A 23 -2.31 15.44 -8.14
C SER A 23 -1.73 15.14 -6.76
N PHE A 24 -2.44 15.48 -5.69
CA PHE A 24 -2.02 15.20 -4.32
C PHE A 24 -1.87 13.70 -4.08
N PHE A 25 -2.89 12.92 -4.41
CA PHE A 25 -2.87 11.47 -4.19
C PHE A 25 -1.85 10.76 -5.08
N LYS A 26 -1.70 11.16 -6.33
CA LYS A 26 -0.70 10.60 -7.23
C LYS A 26 0.72 10.84 -6.69
N LYS A 27 1.02 12.05 -6.25
CA LYS A 27 2.31 12.39 -5.66
C LYS A 27 2.59 11.56 -4.41
N LYS A 28 1.60 11.47 -3.51
CA LYS A 28 1.71 10.69 -2.28
C LYS A 28 1.96 9.21 -2.57
N LEU A 29 1.26 8.63 -3.54
CA LEU A 29 1.43 7.24 -3.95
C LEU A 29 2.81 6.98 -4.55
N ILE A 30 3.30 7.86 -5.40
CA ILE A 30 4.62 7.74 -6.02
C ILE A 30 5.72 7.84 -4.96
N GLU A 31 5.65 8.79 -4.05
CA GLU A 31 6.61 8.94 -2.95
C GLU A 31 6.63 7.69 -2.06
N TRP A 32 5.47 7.17 -1.71
CA TRP A 32 5.34 5.96 -0.90
C TRP A 32 5.92 4.74 -1.61
N LYS A 33 5.60 4.55 -2.89
CA LYS A 33 6.17 3.48 -3.71
C LYS A 33 7.70 3.55 -3.75
N THR A 34 8.26 4.72 -3.99
CA THR A 34 9.71 4.94 -4.05
C THR A 34 10.37 4.57 -2.73
N GLU A 35 9.78 4.95 -1.61
CA GLU A 35 10.27 4.60 -0.28
C GLU A 35 10.25 3.09 -0.02
N ILE A 36 9.17 2.41 -0.39
CA ILE A 36 9.05 0.96 -0.26
C ILE A 36 10.11 0.24 -1.10
N VAL A 37 10.28 0.63 -2.35
CA VAL A 37 11.27 0.03 -3.26
C VAL A 37 12.67 0.20 -2.69
N ARG A 38 13.02 1.39 -2.20
CA ARG A 38 14.32 1.65 -1.58
C ARG A 38 14.53 0.75 -0.36
N SER A 39 13.54 0.68 0.53
CA SER A 39 13.60 -0.14 1.74
C SER A 39 13.77 -1.63 1.41
N ASN A 40 13.05 -2.14 0.42
CA ASN A 40 13.17 -3.53 -0.02
C ASN A 40 14.55 -3.83 -0.61
N ASN A 41 15.09 -2.92 -1.41
CA ASN A 41 16.42 -3.08 -2.00
C ASN A 41 17.52 -3.07 -0.93
N GLU A 42 17.40 -2.23 0.07
CA GLU A 42 18.32 -2.20 1.21
C GLU A 42 18.25 -3.51 2.00
N ALA A 43 17.05 -4.04 2.27
CA ALA A 43 16.85 -5.30 2.97
C ALA A 43 17.43 -6.49 2.19
N LEU A 44 17.21 -6.56 0.88
CA LEU A 44 17.76 -7.60 0.02
C LEU A 44 19.28 -7.53 -0.05
N TYR A 45 19.86 -6.35 -0.12
CA TYR A 45 21.30 -6.15 -0.10
C TYR A 45 21.92 -6.62 1.22
N LYS A 46 21.32 -6.27 2.35
CA LYS A 46 21.75 -6.70 3.67
C LYS A 46 21.71 -8.23 3.80
N ASN A 47 20.62 -8.86 3.36
CA ASN A 47 20.50 -10.33 3.38
C ASN A 47 21.57 -11.00 2.51
N SER A 48 21.89 -10.43 1.36
CA SER A 48 22.95 -10.92 0.49
C SER A 48 24.33 -10.87 1.17
N LEU A 49 24.61 -9.84 1.96
CA LEU A 49 25.85 -9.75 2.74
C LEU A 49 25.88 -10.77 3.88
N ASP A 50 24.76 -10.98 4.57
CA ASP A 50 24.65 -11.93 5.69
C ASP A 50 24.80 -13.38 5.22
N ASP A 51 24.40 -13.71 4.00
CA ASP A 51 24.59 -15.06 3.41
C ASP A 51 26.07 -15.44 3.28
N ASN A 52 26.99 -14.49 3.22
CA ASN A 52 28.42 -14.72 3.14
C ASN A 52 29.07 -14.94 4.52
N SER A 53 28.35 -14.69 5.60
CA SER A 53 28.83 -14.96 6.97
C SER A 53 28.53 -16.41 7.33
N ALA A 54 29.55 -17.28 7.26
CA ALA A 54 29.40 -18.68 7.62
C ALA A 54 29.08 -18.82 9.12
N SER A 55 27.87 -19.25 9.45
CA SER A 55 27.51 -19.62 10.81
C SER A 55 28.10 -21.00 11.14
N ALA A 56 28.88 -21.10 12.20
CA ALA A 56 29.57 -22.30 12.60
C ALA A 56 28.67 -23.31 13.33
N ASP A 57 27.47 -22.91 13.79
CA ASP A 57 26.57 -23.70 14.60
C ASP A 57 25.25 -23.98 13.86
N ILE A 58 24.78 -25.23 13.95
CA ILE A 58 23.50 -25.65 13.35
C ILE A 58 22.32 -24.88 13.93
N VAL A 59 22.34 -24.57 15.25
CA VAL A 59 21.28 -23.79 15.91
C VAL A 59 21.25 -22.37 15.38
N ASP A 60 22.42 -21.76 15.19
CA ASP A 60 22.54 -20.41 14.63
C ASP A 60 22.10 -20.40 13.16
N GLN A 61 22.40 -21.45 12.39
CA GLN A 61 21.92 -21.58 11.02
C GLN A 61 20.38 -21.69 10.95
N ALA A 62 19.76 -22.46 11.85
CA ALA A 62 18.31 -22.59 11.93
C ALA A 62 17.63 -21.28 12.32
N SER A 63 18.18 -20.55 13.30
CA SER A 63 17.68 -19.23 13.69
C SER A 63 17.81 -18.20 12.54
N SER A 64 18.96 -18.19 11.86
CA SER A 64 19.20 -17.33 10.71
C SER A 64 18.23 -17.62 9.56
N TYR A 65 17.93 -18.91 9.30
CA TYR A 65 16.95 -19.32 8.30
C TYR A 65 15.55 -18.85 8.65
N THR A 66 15.13 -18.96 9.91
CA THR A 66 13.82 -18.49 10.38
C THR A 66 13.70 -16.97 10.22
N ASP A 67 14.72 -16.23 10.61
CA ASP A 67 14.76 -14.76 10.47
C ASP A 67 14.66 -14.34 9.00
N LYS A 68 15.38 -15.01 8.10
CA LYS A 68 15.30 -14.76 6.65
C LYS A 68 13.92 -15.05 6.09
N ASN A 69 13.24 -16.11 6.56
CA ASN A 69 11.87 -16.41 6.15
C ASN A 69 10.90 -15.31 6.56
N VAL A 70 11.02 -14.77 7.78
CA VAL A 70 10.19 -13.66 8.26
C VAL A 70 10.44 -12.40 7.42
N GLU A 71 11.71 -12.10 7.13
CA GLU A 71 12.09 -10.96 6.28
C GLU A 71 11.55 -11.10 4.85
N MET A 72 11.65 -12.30 4.26
CA MET A 72 11.13 -12.55 2.92
C MET A 72 9.61 -12.44 2.84
N LYS A 73 8.89 -12.87 3.89
CA LYS A 73 7.45 -12.67 3.97
C LYS A 73 7.09 -11.19 4.04
N ALA A 74 7.85 -10.40 4.81
CA ALA A 74 7.66 -8.95 4.87
C ALA A 74 7.91 -8.29 3.52
N ILE A 75 8.99 -8.67 2.82
CA ILE A 75 9.30 -8.18 1.46
C ILE A 75 8.17 -8.53 0.49
N ASN A 76 7.64 -9.77 0.54
CA ASN A 76 6.54 -10.19 -0.33
C ASN A 76 5.25 -9.39 -0.08
N ARG A 77 4.95 -9.04 1.17
CA ARG A 77 3.83 -8.14 1.49
C ARG A 77 4.04 -6.74 0.89
N GLN A 78 5.26 -6.23 0.96
CA GLN A 78 5.63 -4.94 0.38
C GLN A 78 5.50 -4.96 -1.14
N ILE A 79 5.89 -6.03 -1.81
CA ILE A 79 5.72 -6.21 -3.26
C ILE A 79 4.23 -6.18 -3.64
N LYS A 80 3.37 -6.86 -2.88
CA LYS A 80 1.91 -6.82 -3.09
C LYS A 80 1.37 -5.41 -2.89
N LEU A 81 1.88 -4.68 -1.90
CA LEU A 81 1.49 -3.29 -1.66
C LEU A 81 1.89 -2.38 -2.84
N ILE A 82 3.09 -2.58 -3.39
CA ILE A 82 3.54 -1.85 -4.60
C ILE A 82 2.57 -2.08 -5.76
N SER A 83 2.13 -3.33 -5.96
CA SER A 83 1.12 -3.64 -6.99
C SER A 83 -0.19 -2.88 -6.76
N LYS A 84 -0.66 -2.80 -5.52
CA LYS A 84 -1.86 -2.02 -5.16
C LYS A 84 -1.67 -0.52 -5.41
N ILE A 85 -0.48 0.01 -5.12
CA ILE A 85 -0.13 1.41 -5.40
C ILE A 85 -0.16 1.68 -6.90
N ASP A 86 0.42 0.80 -7.71
CA ASP A 86 0.41 0.93 -9.18
C ASP A 86 -1.02 0.89 -9.74
N GLN A 87 -1.88 0.03 -9.22
CA GLN A 87 -3.29 0.00 -9.58
C GLN A 87 -4.01 1.31 -9.22
N ALA A 88 -3.72 1.87 -8.05
CA ALA A 88 -4.28 3.15 -7.62
C ALA A 88 -3.84 4.30 -8.54
N ILE A 89 -2.58 4.31 -8.94
CA ILE A 89 -2.04 5.31 -9.89
C ILE A 89 -2.74 5.19 -11.24
N LYS A 90 -2.95 3.98 -11.74
CA LYS A 90 -3.72 3.75 -12.99
C LYS A 90 -5.15 4.25 -12.88
N LYS A 91 -5.81 4.05 -11.75
CA LYS A 91 -7.16 4.58 -11.50
C LYS A 91 -7.19 6.11 -11.52
N ILE A 92 -6.17 6.77 -10.99
CA ILE A 92 -6.05 8.23 -11.07
C ILE A 92 -5.98 8.68 -12.53
N GLU A 93 -5.17 8.01 -13.35
CA GLU A 93 -5.02 8.30 -14.78
C GLU A 93 -6.32 8.05 -15.55
N ASN A 94 -7.07 7.00 -15.19
CA ASN A 94 -8.34 6.63 -15.82
C ASN A 94 -9.53 7.45 -15.30
N GLY A 95 -9.37 8.20 -14.22
CA GLY A 95 -10.45 8.98 -13.62
C GLY A 95 -11.40 8.18 -12.72
N THR A 96 -11.05 6.95 -12.35
CA THR A 96 -11.88 6.09 -11.48
C THR A 96 -11.42 6.04 -10.03
N TYR A 97 -10.31 6.69 -9.72
CA TYR A 97 -9.76 6.72 -8.34
C TYR A 97 -10.72 7.44 -7.38
N GLY A 98 -10.80 6.93 -6.16
CA GLY A 98 -11.60 7.53 -5.11
C GLY A 98 -13.05 7.06 -5.06
N PHE A 99 -13.44 6.15 -5.93
CA PHE A 99 -14.79 5.55 -5.96
C PHE A 99 -14.73 4.08 -5.61
N CYS A 100 -15.73 3.61 -4.86
CA CYS A 100 -15.84 2.21 -4.46
C CYS A 100 -16.01 1.31 -5.69
N GLU A 101 -15.24 0.23 -5.76
CA GLU A 101 -15.31 -0.72 -6.88
C GLU A 101 -16.64 -1.49 -6.91
N GLU A 102 -17.29 -1.69 -5.77
CA GLU A 102 -18.54 -2.44 -5.68
C GLU A 102 -19.78 -1.57 -5.85
N THR A 103 -19.81 -0.42 -5.18
CA THR A 103 -21.03 0.42 -5.12
C THR A 103 -20.95 1.64 -6.00
N GLY A 104 -19.77 2.05 -6.45
CA GLY A 104 -19.56 3.29 -7.19
C GLY A 104 -19.62 4.56 -6.35
N ASP A 105 -19.86 4.44 -5.05
CA ASP A 105 -19.94 5.59 -4.14
C ASP A 105 -18.56 6.17 -3.86
N PRO A 106 -18.48 7.49 -3.54
CA PRO A 106 -17.19 8.08 -3.14
C PRO A 106 -16.64 7.42 -1.87
N ILE A 107 -15.36 7.07 -1.89
CA ILE A 107 -14.67 6.50 -0.72
C ILE A 107 -14.52 7.54 0.39
N GLY A 108 -14.23 8.78 0.02
CA GLY A 108 -14.06 9.90 0.94
C GLY A 108 -12.60 10.31 1.11
N ILE A 109 -12.39 11.63 1.23
CA ILE A 109 -11.04 12.21 1.32
C ILE A 109 -10.32 11.73 2.59
N LYS A 110 -11.00 11.70 3.72
CA LYS A 110 -10.40 11.28 5.00
C LYS A 110 -9.90 9.84 4.95
N ARG A 111 -10.70 8.95 4.38
CA ARG A 111 -10.34 7.54 4.23
C ARG A 111 -9.17 7.35 3.27
N LEU A 112 -9.13 8.10 2.17
CA LEU A 112 -8.05 8.06 1.19
C LEU A 112 -6.75 8.65 1.76
N ILE A 113 -6.81 9.68 2.59
CA ILE A 113 -5.62 10.22 3.27
C ILE A 113 -5.04 9.17 4.22
N ALA A 114 -5.89 8.48 4.98
CA ALA A 114 -5.47 7.42 5.88
C ALA A 114 -4.97 6.19 5.13
N ARG A 115 -5.62 5.82 4.02
CA ARG A 115 -5.28 4.65 3.21
C ARG A 115 -5.43 4.96 1.72
N PRO A 116 -4.37 5.48 1.08
CA PRO A 116 -4.45 5.90 -0.33
C PRO A 116 -4.75 4.77 -1.33
N VAL A 117 -4.52 3.51 -0.96
CA VAL A 117 -4.81 2.34 -1.81
C VAL A 117 -6.21 1.76 -1.57
N ALA A 118 -7.05 2.39 -0.77
CA ALA A 118 -8.40 1.92 -0.50
C ALA A 118 -9.22 1.84 -1.80
N THR A 119 -9.89 0.70 -2.01
CA THR A 119 -10.73 0.43 -3.19
C THR A 119 -12.20 0.31 -2.84
N LEU A 120 -12.53 0.19 -1.56
CA LEU A 120 -13.89 0.01 -1.06
C LEU A 120 -14.25 1.14 -0.10
N CYS A 121 -15.51 1.59 -0.16
CA CYS A 121 -16.05 2.48 0.86
C CYS A 121 -16.22 1.74 2.19
N ILE A 122 -16.47 2.47 3.27
CA ILE A 122 -16.62 1.88 4.62
C ILE A 122 -17.71 0.82 4.64
N ALA A 123 -18.87 1.09 4.04
CA ALA A 123 -20.00 0.16 4.01
C ALA A 123 -19.65 -1.15 3.30
N ALA A 124 -18.96 -1.07 2.15
CA ALA A 124 -18.53 -2.25 1.40
C ALA A 124 -17.47 -3.05 2.16
N GLN A 125 -16.54 -2.38 2.82
CA GLN A 125 -15.51 -3.01 3.64
C GLN A 125 -16.12 -3.75 4.84
N GLU A 126 -17.05 -3.13 5.53
CA GLU A 126 -17.76 -3.76 6.66
C GLU A 126 -18.54 -5.00 6.22
N LYS A 127 -19.18 -4.94 5.05
CA LYS A 127 -19.89 -6.08 4.49
C LYS A 127 -18.95 -7.25 4.23
N HIS A 128 -17.80 -7.01 3.62
CA HIS A 128 -16.79 -8.05 3.39
C HIS A 128 -16.27 -8.66 4.68
N GLU A 129 -15.99 -7.85 5.68
CA GLU A 129 -15.52 -8.34 6.97
C GLU A 129 -16.57 -9.22 7.67
N LYS A 130 -17.85 -8.88 7.58
CA LYS A 130 -18.94 -9.71 8.11
C LYS A 130 -19.05 -11.05 7.37
N GLU A 131 -18.94 -11.05 6.05
CA GLU A 131 -18.96 -12.26 5.24
C GLU A 131 -17.78 -13.17 5.58
N GLU A 132 -16.58 -12.62 5.72
CA GLU A 132 -15.39 -13.38 6.12
C GLU A 132 -15.57 -14.03 7.50
N LYS A 133 -16.16 -13.35 8.45
CA LYS A 133 -16.45 -13.91 9.78
C LYS A 133 -17.43 -15.08 9.71
N VAL A 134 -18.47 -14.97 8.89
CA VAL A 134 -19.45 -16.05 8.71
C VAL A 134 -18.77 -17.29 8.12
N TYR A 135 -17.91 -17.12 7.13
CA TYR A 135 -17.17 -18.25 6.53
C TYR A 135 -16.13 -18.83 7.50
N ALA A 136 -15.52 -18.02 8.34
CA ALA A 136 -14.55 -18.50 9.35
C ALA A 136 -15.22 -19.34 10.45
N ASP A 137 -16.49 -19.07 10.77
CA ASP A 137 -17.26 -19.79 11.78
C ASP A 137 -17.88 -21.10 11.27
N LEU A 138 -17.81 -21.33 9.97
CA LEU A 138 -18.23 -22.59 9.35
C LEU A 138 -17.08 -23.61 9.34
#